data_7621b45179ca05be9881f5f09eac1adb
#
_entry.id   7621b45179ca05be9881f5f09eac1adb
#
_cell.length_a   1.000
_cell.length_b   1.000
_cell.length_c   1.000
_cell.angle_alpha   90.00
_cell.angle_beta   90.00
_cell.angle_gamma   90.00
#
_symmetry.space_group_name_H-M   'P 1'
#
loop_
_entity.id
_entity.type
_entity.pdbx_description
1 polymer ?
#
loop_
_entity_poly.entity_id
_entity_poly.type
_entity_poly.pdbx_seq_one_letter_code
_entity_poly.pdbx_strand_id
1 'polypeptide(L)'
;MSPQIDYVPETGSTNADLLARLLVNELVPEGYWLVADRQTAGRGRQGRSWIDAPGNFMGSTVVRLHDRDPSPGTLSFVAALAVYETVLPLLATPSALMLKWPNDVLLEGAKFCGLLLECERGHAVIGIGVNLAAAPQITDRKVRSLSDIGPAPARDAFASALAAQFATELQRWREFGAGPITNRWKAAAHKPGTPLSVHDGGGTALSGTYDGLTDDGALRLRLPDGTTHTVHAGDVTLEER
;
A
#
# COMPACT_ATOMS: atom_id res chain seq x y z
N MET A 1 18.92 9.80 10.76
CA MET A 1 19.75 9.47 9.58
C MET A 1 18.87 9.58 8.34
N SER A 2 19.40 10.09 7.22
CA SER A 2 18.66 10.08 5.97
C SER A 2 18.49 8.62 5.49
N PRO A 3 17.34 8.24 4.92
CA PRO A 3 17.15 6.89 4.40
C PRO A 3 18.14 6.60 3.26
N GLN A 4 18.68 5.38 3.22
CA GLN A 4 19.49 4.93 2.10
C GLN A 4 18.57 4.51 0.96
N ILE A 5 18.72 5.14 -0.21
CA ILE A 5 17.92 4.87 -1.41
C ILE A 5 18.87 4.57 -2.56
N ASP A 6 18.79 3.37 -3.11
CA ASP A 6 19.50 2.98 -4.32
C ASP A 6 18.54 2.98 -5.50
N TYR A 7 19.02 3.53 -6.62
CA TYR A 7 18.26 3.65 -7.85
C TYR A 7 18.85 2.71 -8.93
N VAL A 8 17.98 1.96 -9.59
CA VAL A 8 18.35 1.08 -10.69
C VAL A 8 17.57 1.44 -11.95
N PRO A 9 18.18 1.44 -13.14
CA PRO A 9 17.48 1.79 -14.38
C PRO A 9 16.37 0.77 -14.71
N GLU A 10 16.63 -0.52 -14.47
CA GLU A 10 15.69 -1.59 -14.78
C GLU A 10 15.92 -2.79 -13.87
N THR A 11 14.82 -3.42 -13.46
CA THR A 11 14.82 -4.73 -12.81
C THR A 11 13.56 -5.51 -13.17
N GLY A 12 13.50 -6.79 -12.80
CA GLY A 12 12.28 -7.59 -12.85
C GLY A 12 11.23 -7.04 -11.88
N SER A 13 11.61 -6.98 -10.59
CA SER A 13 10.75 -6.46 -9.52
C SER A 13 11.61 -6.11 -8.30
N THR A 14 11.50 -4.88 -7.80
CA THR A 14 12.22 -4.42 -6.60
C THR A 14 11.93 -5.28 -5.36
N ASN A 15 10.68 -5.77 -5.21
CA ASN A 15 10.34 -6.72 -4.14
C ASN A 15 11.06 -8.06 -4.31
N ALA A 16 11.05 -8.62 -5.53
CA ALA A 16 11.70 -9.89 -5.80
C ALA A 16 13.22 -9.81 -5.56
N ASP A 17 13.85 -8.70 -5.94
CA ASP A 17 15.27 -8.48 -5.73
C ASP A 17 15.63 -8.44 -4.25
N LEU A 18 14.88 -7.68 -3.44
CA LEU A 18 15.12 -7.63 -2.00
C LEU A 18 14.87 -8.97 -1.31
N LEU A 19 13.81 -9.69 -1.71
CA LEU A 19 13.58 -11.06 -1.21
C LEU A 19 14.71 -12.00 -1.58
N ALA A 20 15.23 -11.94 -2.81
CA ALA A 20 16.37 -12.77 -3.25
C ALA A 20 17.63 -12.48 -2.44
N ARG A 21 17.93 -11.20 -2.15
CA ARG A 21 19.05 -10.79 -1.28
C ARG A 21 18.92 -11.36 0.13
N LEU A 22 17.72 -11.31 0.71
CA LEU A 22 17.43 -11.87 2.04
C LEU A 22 17.55 -13.40 2.05
N LEU A 23 17.12 -14.08 0.97
CA LEU A 23 17.21 -15.54 0.84
C LEU A 23 18.66 -16.05 0.85
N VAL A 24 19.61 -15.31 0.31
CA VAL A 24 21.03 -15.64 0.34
C VAL A 24 21.76 -15.08 1.58
N ASN A 25 21.00 -14.61 2.60
CA ASN A 25 21.49 -13.99 3.83
C ASN A 25 22.37 -12.74 3.60
N GLU A 26 22.10 -11.98 2.53
CA GLU A 26 22.73 -10.68 2.37
C GLU A 26 22.22 -9.72 3.45
N LEU A 27 23.13 -8.93 4.02
CA LEU A 27 22.78 -7.91 5.01
C LEU A 27 22.13 -6.72 4.30
N VAL A 28 20.80 -6.67 4.32
CA VAL A 28 20.03 -5.51 3.86
C VAL A 28 19.62 -4.69 5.09
N PRO A 29 20.09 -3.43 5.24
CA PRO A 29 19.74 -2.61 6.39
C PRO A 29 18.24 -2.33 6.44
N GLU A 30 17.68 -2.24 7.66
CA GLU A 30 16.30 -1.76 7.82
C GLU A 30 16.17 -0.33 7.30
N GLY A 31 15.08 -0.05 6.58
CA GLY A 31 14.84 1.25 5.97
C GLY A 31 15.65 1.52 4.69
N TYR A 32 16.38 0.50 4.19
CA TYR A 32 16.96 0.54 2.85
C TYR A 32 15.84 0.54 1.80
N TRP A 33 16.00 1.34 0.76
CA TRP A 33 15.08 1.41 -0.37
C TRP A 33 15.78 1.04 -1.67
N LEU A 34 15.13 0.18 -2.45
CA LEU A 34 15.47 -0.08 -3.84
C LEU A 34 14.38 0.52 -4.73
N VAL A 35 14.74 1.47 -5.59
CA VAL A 35 13.82 2.17 -6.48
C VAL A 35 14.23 1.91 -7.93
N ALA A 36 13.29 1.52 -8.79
CA ALA A 36 13.55 1.26 -10.21
C ALA A 36 12.90 2.30 -11.11
N ASP A 37 13.57 2.62 -12.22
CA ASP A 37 12.98 3.41 -13.32
C ASP A 37 11.96 2.56 -14.10
N ARG A 38 12.27 1.26 -14.24
CA ARG A 38 11.45 0.26 -14.92
C ARG A 38 11.39 -1.06 -14.18
N GLN A 39 10.20 -1.67 -14.16
CA GLN A 39 10.00 -3.05 -13.74
C GLN A 39 9.43 -3.89 -14.88
N THR A 40 10.19 -4.88 -15.38
CA THR A 40 9.74 -5.75 -16.48
C THR A 40 8.80 -6.87 -16.04
N ALA A 41 8.76 -7.16 -14.73
CA ALA A 41 7.90 -8.18 -14.10
C ALA A 41 7.35 -7.65 -12.75
N GLY A 42 6.88 -6.40 -12.74
CA GLY A 42 6.30 -5.77 -11.56
C GLY A 42 5.17 -6.61 -10.95
N ARG A 43 5.16 -6.75 -9.63
CA ARG A 43 4.29 -7.69 -8.91
C ARG A 43 3.25 -6.95 -8.07
N GLY A 44 2.02 -7.45 -8.12
CA GLY A 44 0.94 -7.11 -7.20
C GLY A 44 0.49 -8.36 -6.43
N ARG A 45 -0.53 -8.18 -5.57
CA ARG A 45 -1.12 -9.30 -4.83
C ARG A 45 -1.78 -10.31 -5.77
N GLN A 46 -1.87 -11.56 -5.29
CA GLN A 46 -2.56 -12.67 -6.00
C GLN A 46 -2.04 -12.89 -7.43
N GLY A 47 -0.74 -12.72 -7.65
CA GLY A 47 -0.12 -12.94 -8.97
C GLY A 47 -0.44 -11.88 -10.03
N ARG A 48 -1.14 -10.81 -9.68
CA ARG A 48 -1.39 -9.69 -10.62
C ARG A 48 -0.11 -8.94 -10.93
N SER A 49 0.00 -8.41 -12.14
CA SER A 49 1.11 -7.56 -12.54
C SER A 49 0.89 -6.12 -12.06
N TRP A 50 1.97 -5.45 -11.64
CA TRP A 50 2.05 -4.01 -11.57
C TRP A 50 2.60 -3.49 -12.90
N ILE A 51 1.81 -2.66 -13.59
CA ILE A 51 2.20 -2.08 -14.88
C ILE A 51 2.98 -0.79 -14.59
N ASP A 52 4.21 -0.74 -15.08
CA ASP A 52 5.05 0.44 -14.95
C ASP A 52 4.71 1.53 -16.00
N ALA A 53 5.05 2.76 -15.68
CA ALA A 53 5.09 3.86 -16.64
C ALA A 53 6.23 4.83 -16.26
N PRO A 54 6.91 5.45 -17.25
CA PRO A 54 7.98 6.39 -16.98
C PRO A 54 7.56 7.53 -16.06
N GLY A 55 8.42 7.86 -15.08
CA GLY A 55 8.16 8.92 -14.10
C GLY A 55 7.28 8.51 -12.92
N ASN A 56 6.74 7.30 -12.90
CA ASN A 56 6.07 6.73 -11.75
C ASN A 56 7.07 6.28 -10.67
N PHE A 57 6.61 6.14 -9.44
CA PHE A 57 7.41 5.57 -8.38
C PHE A 57 7.16 4.06 -8.27
N MET A 58 8.24 3.29 -8.30
CA MET A 58 8.26 1.85 -8.06
C MET A 58 9.44 1.54 -7.17
N GLY A 59 9.17 1.24 -5.91
CA GLY A 59 10.23 0.98 -4.95
C GLY A 59 9.79 0.02 -3.87
N SER A 60 10.78 -0.60 -3.23
CA SER A 60 10.57 -1.50 -2.11
C SER A 60 11.52 -1.17 -0.96
N THR A 61 11.05 -1.41 0.26
CA THR A 61 11.84 -1.24 1.49
C THR A 61 11.79 -2.49 2.34
N VAL A 62 12.76 -2.61 3.25
CA VAL A 62 12.88 -3.74 4.17
C VAL A 62 12.65 -3.29 5.60
N VAL A 63 11.83 -4.04 6.33
CA VAL A 63 11.63 -3.92 7.78
C VAL A 63 12.07 -5.22 8.45
N ARG A 64 12.94 -5.14 9.43
CA ARG A 64 13.30 -6.28 10.26
C ARG A 64 12.20 -6.49 11.30
N LEU A 65 11.67 -7.71 11.37
CA LEU A 65 10.62 -8.07 12.33
C LEU A 65 11.24 -8.50 13.66
N HIS A 66 10.69 -7.99 14.76
CA HIS A 66 11.09 -8.33 16.12
C HIS A 66 9.91 -9.00 16.85
N ASP A 67 10.18 -9.83 17.84
CA ASP A 67 9.17 -10.58 18.61
C ASP A 67 8.12 -9.68 19.30
N ARG A 68 8.48 -8.43 19.58
CA ARG A 68 7.60 -7.44 20.22
C ARG A 68 6.85 -6.55 19.24
N ASP A 69 7.14 -6.66 17.95
CA ASP A 69 6.47 -5.86 16.93
C ASP A 69 4.98 -6.28 16.84
N PRO A 70 4.08 -5.38 16.48
CA PRO A 70 2.72 -5.73 16.13
C PRO A 70 2.66 -6.72 14.95
N SER A 71 1.47 -7.24 14.65
CA SER A 71 1.27 -8.15 13.52
C SER A 71 1.86 -7.59 12.22
N PRO A 72 2.76 -8.31 11.53
CA PRO A 72 3.42 -7.82 10.30
C PRO A 72 2.44 -7.39 9.21
N GLY A 73 1.23 -7.97 9.14
CA GLY A 73 0.19 -7.57 8.20
C GLY A 73 -0.20 -6.08 8.30
N THR A 74 -0.07 -5.50 9.51
CA THR A 74 -0.37 -4.08 9.75
C THR A 74 0.68 -3.11 9.17
N LEU A 75 1.84 -3.61 8.73
CA LEU A 75 2.82 -2.82 7.98
C LEU A 75 2.27 -2.33 6.63
N SER A 76 1.26 -3.00 6.07
CA SER A 76 0.53 -2.48 4.92
C SER A 76 -0.16 -1.14 5.23
N PHE A 77 -0.64 -0.96 6.46
CA PHE A 77 -1.25 0.31 6.89
C PHE A 77 -0.21 1.39 7.18
N VAL A 78 0.96 1.00 7.71
CA VAL A 78 2.11 1.89 7.85
C VAL A 78 2.51 2.45 6.49
N ALA A 79 2.66 1.59 5.48
CA ALA A 79 3.00 1.99 4.12
C ALA A 79 1.89 2.85 3.46
N ALA A 80 0.62 2.46 3.63
CA ALA A 80 -0.51 3.23 3.10
C ALA A 80 -0.58 4.64 3.70
N LEU A 81 -0.38 4.77 5.02
CA LEU A 81 -0.33 6.06 5.69
C LEU A 81 0.89 6.88 5.27
N ALA A 82 2.06 6.25 5.08
CA ALA A 82 3.24 6.95 4.58
C ALA A 82 2.99 7.55 3.19
N VAL A 83 2.38 6.80 2.27
CA VAL A 83 1.97 7.33 0.96
C VAL A 83 0.93 8.45 1.12
N TYR A 84 -0.11 8.22 1.94
CA TYR A 84 -1.18 9.20 2.18
C TYR A 84 -0.63 10.54 2.69
N GLU A 85 0.20 10.53 3.73
CA GLU A 85 0.79 11.73 4.34
C GLU A 85 1.81 12.43 3.39
N THR A 86 2.48 11.66 2.51
CA THR A 86 3.39 12.22 1.50
C THR A 86 2.62 12.93 0.39
N VAL A 87 1.47 12.39 -0.02
CA VAL A 87 0.67 12.92 -1.13
C VAL A 87 -0.27 14.03 -0.70
N LEU A 88 -0.84 13.94 0.50
CA LEU A 88 -1.86 14.87 0.99
C LEU A 88 -1.49 16.36 0.85
N PRO A 89 -0.25 16.80 1.17
CA PRO A 89 0.15 18.21 1.01
C PRO A 89 0.27 18.68 -0.45
N LEU A 90 0.29 17.75 -1.41
CA LEU A 90 0.39 18.05 -2.84
C LEU A 90 -0.98 18.31 -3.47
N LEU A 91 -2.07 18.03 -2.74
CA LEU A 91 -3.42 18.11 -3.27
C LEU A 91 -4.11 19.42 -2.90
N ALA A 92 -4.74 20.06 -3.90
CA ALA A 92 -5.63 21.19 -3.65
C ALA A 92 -6.91 20.77 -2.88
N THR A 93 -7.35 19.52 -3.05
CA THR A 93 -8.53 18.96 -2.40
C THR A 93 -8.16 17.71 -1.61
N PRO A 94 -7.93 17.80 -0.29
CA PRO A 94 -7.54 16.67 0.53
C PRO A 94 -8.49 15.47 0.47
N SER A 95 -9.79 15.70 0.34
CA SER A 95 -10.81 14.65 0.25
C SER A 95 -10.77 13.82 -1.04
N ALA A 96 -9.92 14.21 -2.01
CA ALA A 96 -9.68 13.40 -3.20
C ALA A 96 -8.88 12.12 -2.90
N LEU A 97 -8.13 12.08 -1.78
CA LEU A 97 -7.28 10.95 -1.41
C LEU A 97 -7.98 10.07 -0.38
N MET A 98 -7.97 8.76 -0.59
CA MET A 98 -8.64 7.79 0.28
C MET A 98 -7.89 6.48 0.34
N LEU A 99 -7.86 5.85 1.52
CA LEU A 99 -7.34 4.50 1.70
C LEU A 99 -8.41 3.45 1.45
N LYS A 100 -8.05 2.39 0.75
CA LYS A 100 -8.93 1.25 0.46
C LYS A 100 -8.29 -0.05 0.90
N TRP A 101 -9.00 -0.78 1.76
CA TRP A 101 -8.56 -2.10 2.22
C TRP A 101 -8.43 -3.08 1.03
N PRO A 102 -7.41 -3.93 1.06
CA PRO A 102 -6.39 -4.04 2.09
C PRO A 102 -5.13 -3.18 1.83
N ASN A 103 -4.88 -2.73 0.60
CA ASN A 103 -3.55 -2.29 0.18
C ASN A 103 -3.55 -1.25 -0.95
N ASP A 104 -4.64 -0.54 -1.15
CA ASP A 104 -4.75 0.47 -2.20
C ASP A 104 -4.87 1.88 -1.62
N VAL A 105 -4.32 2.86 -2.33
CA VAL A 105 -4.64 4.27 -2.16
C VAL A 105 -5.40 4.72 -3.41
N LEU A 106 -6.53 5.38 -3.19
CA LEU A 106 -7.36 5.92 -4.26
C LEU A 106 -7.19 7.43 -4.35
N LEU A 107 -7.24 7.92 -5.58
CA LEU A 107 -7.28 9.34 -5.91
C LEU A 107 -8.54 9.59 -6.74
N GLU A 108 -9.47 10.41 -6.21
CA GLU A 108 -10.81 10.63 -6.79
C GLU A 108 -11.53 9.31 -7.13
N GLY A 109 -11.47 8.35 -6.21
CA GLY A 109 -12.11 7.05 -6.36
C GLY A 109 -11.43 6.05 -7.30
N ALA A 110 -10.35 6.43 -8.00
CA ALA A 110 -9.57 5.58 -8.89
C ALA A 110 -8.28 5.12 -8.22
N LYS A 111 -7.78 3.93 -8.57
CA LYS A 111 -6.54 3.41 -8.00
C LYS A 111 -5.35 4.28 -8.40
N PHE A 112 -4.66 4.80 -7.40
CA PHE A 112 -3.48 5.65 -7.53
C PHE A 112 -2.21 4.93 -7.10
N CYS A 113 -2.29 4.15 -6.01
CA CYS A 113 -1.17 3.41 -5.46
C CYS A 113 -1.59 1.98 -5.11
N GLY A 114 -0.64 1.05 -5.23
CA GLY A 114 -0.76 -0.32 -4.76
C GLY A 114 0.43 -0.71 -3.88
N LEU A 115 0.15 -1.51 -2.86
CA LEU A 115 1.13 -2.00 -1.90
C LEU A 115 1.23 -3.51 -1.97
N LEU A 116 2.44 -4.05 -1.82
CA LEU A 116 2.71 -5.48 -1.76
C LEU A 116 3.61 -5.78 -0.56
N LEU A 117 3.08 -6.49 0.42
CA LEU A 117 3.81 -6.96 1.60
C LEU A 117 4.13 -8.44 1.43
N GLU A 118 5.39 -8.79 1.55
CA GLU A 118 5.90 -10.17 1.56
C GLU A 118 6.87 -10.33 2.73
N CYS A 119 6.83 -11.48 3.40
CA CYS A 119 7.70 -11.76 4.55
C CYS A 119 8.67 -12.90 4.21
N GLU A 120 9.93 -12.72 4.56
CA GLU A 120 10.98 -13.71 4.35
C GLU A 120 12.03 -13.61 5.47
N ARG A 121 12.36 -14.74 6.12
CA ARG A 121 13.45 -14.85 7.09
C ARG A 121 13.48 -13.75 8.16
N GLY A 122 12.33 -13.47 8.78
CA GLY A 122 12.23 -12.47 9.85
C GLY A 122 12.28 -11.02 9.34
N HIS A 123 12.08 -10.81 8.05
CA HIS A 123 11.95 -9.49 7.45
C HIS A 123 10.63 -9.37 6.69
N ALA A 124 10.11 -8.15 6.63
CA ALA A 124 9.03 -7.77 5.73
C ALA A 124 9.63 -6.92 4.59
N VAL A 125 9.32 -7.30 3.35
CA VAL A 125 9.61 -6.51 2.16
C VAL A 125 8.31 -5.84 1.71
N ILE A 126 8.33 -4.53 1.59
CA ILE A 126 7.14 -3.73 1.28
C ILE A 126 7.37 -3.01 -0.03
N GLY A 127 6.71 -3.51 -1.08
CA GLY A 127 6.67 -2.86 -2.40
C GLY A 127 5.58 -1.81 -2.46
N ILE A 128 5.93 -0.68 -3.03
CA ILE A 128 5.04 0.47 -3.21
C ILE A 128 5.13 0.91 -4.66
N GLY A 129 3.99 0.88 -5.36
CA GLY A 129 3.85 1.44 -6.70
C GLY A 129 2.91 2.64 -6.66
N VAL A 130 3.35 3.80 -7.18
CA VAL A 130 2.56 5.04 -7.20
C VAL A 130 2.55 5.64 -8.60
N ASN A 131 1.36 5.91 -9.12
CA ASN A 131 1.16 6.55 -10.40
C ASN A 131 1.37 8.07 -10.26
N LEU A 132 2.61 8.54 -10.34
CA LEU A 132 2.93 9.96 -10.26
C LEU A 132 2.66 10.67 -11.59
N ALA A 133 3.36 10.24 -12.64
CA ALA A 133 3.39 10.92 -13.94
C ALA A 133 2.33 10.40 -14.93
N ALA A 134 1.98 9.12 -14.84
CA ALA A 134 1.03 8.52 -15.77
C ALA A 134 0.25 7.37 -15.12
N ALA A 135 -1.01 7.24 -15.48
CA ALA A 135 -1.83 6.07 -15.14
C ALA A 135 -1.81 5.07 -16.30
N PRO A 136 -1.54 3.77 -16.04
CA PRO A 136 -1.62 2.77 -17.10
C PRO A 136 -3.05 2.59 -17.58
N GLN A 137 -3.25 2.27 -18.85
CA GLN A 137 -4.57 1.94 -19.37
C GLN A 137 -4.95 0.50 -18.96
N ILE A 138 -5.91 0.37 -18.07
CA ILE A 138 -6.42 -0.91 -17.56
C ILE A 138 -7.93 -0.93 -17.77
N THR A 139 -8.44 -2.00 -18.39
CA THR A 139 -9.86 -2.07 -18.80
C THR A 139 -10.81 -2.46 -17.67
N ASP A 140 -10.32 -3.17 -16.65
CA ASP A 140 -11.14 -3.76 -15.59
C ASP A 140 -11.27 -2.89 -14.32
N ARG A 141 -10.56 -1.75 -14.27
CA ARG A 141 -10.59 -0.83 -13.12
C ARG A 141 -10.22 0.58 -13.48
N LYS A 142 -10.75 1.54 -12.72
CA LYS A 142 -10.36 2.93 -12.83
C LYS A 142 -9.00 3.13 -12.18
N VAL A 143 -8.06 3.72 -12.91
CA VAL A 143 -6.73 4.11 -12.41
C VAL A 143 -6.50 5.59 -12.69
N ARG A 144 -5.67 6.21 -11.84
CA ARG A 144 -5.37 7.65 -11.96
C ARG A 144 -3.91 7.91 -11.56
N SER A 145 -3.32 8.96 -12.14
CA SER A 145 -2.03 9.49 -11.74
C SER A 145 -2.18 10.83 -11.02
N LEU A 146 -1.15 11.26 -10.31
CA LEU A 146 -1.14 12.58 -9.68
C LEU A 146 -1.16 13.69 -10.74
N SER A 147 -0.48 13.47 -11.89
CA SER A 147 -0.49 14.40 -13.02
C SER A 147 -1.87 14.65 -13.63
N ASP A 148 -2.85 13.78 -13.39
CA ASP A 148 -4.23 13.99 -13.88
C ASP A 148 -4.96 15.11 -13.12
N ILE A 149 -4.49 15.49 -11.93
CA ILE A 149 -5.16 16.46 -11.06
C ILE A 149 -4.27 17.62 -10.62
N GLY A 150 -2.99 17.60 -10.96
CA GLY A 150 -2.05 18.66 -10.58
C GLY A 150 -0.61 18.33 -10.96
N PRO A 151 0.35 19.19 -10.63
CA PRO A 151 1.76 18.93 -10.89
C PRO A 151 2.27 17.79 -10.01
N ALA A 152 2.80 16.73 -10.64
CA ALA A 152 3.46 15.65 -9.93
C ALA A 152 4.92 16.02 -9.58
N PRO A 153 5.41 15.64 -8.39
CA PRO A 153 6.83 15.80 -8.06
C PRO A 153 7.69 14.87 -8.92
N ALA A 154 8.96 15.22 -9.05
CA ALA A 154 9.94 14.28 -9.60
C ALA A 154 10.01 13.01 -8.72
N ARG A 155 10.17 11.84 -9.35
CA ARG A 155 10.18 10.53 -8.68
C ARG A 155 11.17 10.48 -7.50
N ASP A 156 12.38 11.01 -7.66
CA ASP A 156 13.43 10.96 -6.62
C ASP A 156 13.11 11.85 -5.43
N ALA A 157 12.48 13.01 -5.68
CA ALA A 157 11.99 13.87 -4.61
C ALA A 157 10.86 13.19 -3.83
N PHE A 158 9.95 12.54 -4.55
CA PHE A 158 8.89 11.73 -3.94
C PHE A 158 9.46 10.56 -3.14
N ALA A 159 10.44 9.82 -3.69
CA ALA A 159 11.10 8.71 -3.01
C ALA A 159 11.71 9.14 -1.66
N SER A 160 12.41 10.27 -1.66
CA SER A 160 13.02 10.81 -0.44
C SER A 160 11.98 11.21 0.62
N ALA A 161 10.91 11.87 0.20
CA ALA A 161 9.80 12.26 1.09
C ALA A 161 9.06 11.04 1.64
N LEU A 162 8.75 10.06 0.78
CA LEU A 162 8.08 8.82 1.17
C LEU A 162 8.93 8.01 2.15
N ALA A 163 10.24 7.88 1.90
CA ALA A 163 11.13 7.13 2.78
C ALA A 163 11.23 7.77 4.17
N ALA A 164 11.28 9.10 4.26
CA ALA A 164 11.27 9.82 5.53
C ALA A 164 9.93 9.64 6.27
N GLN A 165 8.81 9.73 5.54
CA GLN A 165 7.48 9.55 6.13
C GLN A 165 7.26 8.10 6.57
N PHE A 166 7.71 7.12 5.78
CA PHE A 166 7.64 5.71 6.14
C PHE A 166 8.42 5.42 7.44
N ALA A 167 9.62 5.96 7.59
CA ALA A 167 10.41 5.81 8.82
C ALA A 167 9.65 6.37 10.05
N THR A 168 8.97 7.52 9.88
CA THR A 168 8.13 8.13 10.93
C THR A 168 6.95 7.23 11.31
N GLU A 169 6.24 6.67 10.33
CA GLU A 169 5.10 5.79 10.58
C GLU A 169 5.54 4.44 11.16
N LEU A 170 6.68 3.89 10.72
CA LEU A 170 7.25 2.67 11.27
C LEU A 170 7.66 2.85 12.74
N GLN A 171 8.27 3.99 13.09
CA GLN A 171 8.59 4.32 14.48
C GLN A 171 7.32 4.37 15.34
N ARG A 172 6.27 5.07 14.87
CA ARG A 172 4.97 5.14 15.56
C ARG A 172 4.34 3.77 15.77
N TRP A 173 4.40 2.91 14.75
CA TRP A 173 3.88 1.55 14.80
C TRP A 173 4.59 0.71 15.87
N ARG A 174 5.91 0.84 16.02
CA ARG A 174 6.68 0.14 17.05
C ARG A 174 6.44 0.71 18.45
N GLU A 175 6.41 2.02 18.57
CA GLU A 175 6.33 2.70 19.86
C GLU A 175 4.93 2.63 20.46
N PHE A 176 3.89 2.82 19.65
CA PHE A 176 2.50 2.90 20.12
C PHE A 176 1.63 1.70 19.73
N GLY A 177 2.19 0.72 19.02
CA GLY A 177 1.46 -0.45 18.54
C GLY A 177 0.62 -0.19 17.29
N ALA A 178 -0.13 -1.22 16.84
CA ALA A 178 -0.95 -1.13 15.63
C ALA A 178 -2.21 -0.26 15.80
N GLY A 179 -2.74 -0.11 17.02
CA GLY A 179 -4.00 0.58 17.28
C GLY A 179 -4.08 2.01 16.73
N PRO A 180 -3.13 2.91 17.08
CA PRO A 180 -3.10 4.27 16.54
C PRO A 180 -2.96 4.31 15.00
N ILE A 181 -2.17 3.42 14.42
CA ILE A 181 -2.02 3.29 12.96
C ILE A 181 -3.34 2.89 12.31
N THR A 182 -3.99 1.85 12.83
CA THR A 182 -5.28 1.36 12.35
C THR A 182 -6.38 2.43 12.48
N ASN A 183 -6.38 3.22 13.56
CA ASN A 183 -7.34 4.30 13.74
C ASN A 183 -7.15 5.44 12.74
N ARG A 184 -5.90 5.86 12.48
CA ARG A 184 -5.61 6.86 11.44
C ARG A 184 -5.94 6.34 10.06
N TRP A 185 -5.64 5.06 9.79
CA TRP A 185 -5.99 4.42 8.54
C TRP A 185 -7.52 4.43 8.32
N LYS A 186 -8.31 4.04 9.34
CA LYS A 186 -9.79 4.09 9.28
C LYS A 186 -10.33 5.50 9.04
N ALA A 187 -9.69 6.52 9.63
CA ALA A 187 -10.10 7.92 9.42
C ALA A 187 -9.86 8.40 7.98
N ALA A 188 -8.86 7.84 7.28
CA ALA A 188 -8.54 8.15 5.89
C ALA A 188 -9.22 7.20 4.87
N ALA A 189 -9.97 6.20 5.35
CA ALA A 189 -10.65 5.19 4.53
C ALA A 189 -12.12 5.53 4.28
N HIS A 190 -12.84 4.59 3.70
CA HIS A 190 -14.29 4.67 3.50
C HIS A 190 -15.01 4.80 4.84
N LYS A 191 -16.12 5.52 4.83
CA LYS A 191 -16.97 5.67 6.03
C LYS A 191 -17.69 4.35 6.33
N PRO A 192 -17.95 4.02 7.61
CA PRO A 192 -18.85 2.93 7.96
C PRO A 192 -20.18 3.05 7.24
N GLY A 193 -20.73 1.92 6.78
CA GLY A 193 -21.94 1.88 5.97
C GLY A 193 -21.71 1.98 4.45
N THR A 194 -20.45 2.17 3.99
CA THR A 194 -20.15 2.13 2.54
C THR A 194 -20.42 0.73 1.98
N PRO A 195 -21.25 0.58 0.93
CA PRO A 195 -21.51 -0.70 0.30
C PRO A 195 -20.25 -1.22 -0.40
N LEU A 196 -19.94 -2.50 -0.19
CA LEU A 196 -18.81 -3.16 -0.84
C LEU A 196 -19.04 -4.66 -0.95
N SER A 197 -18.35 -5.28 -1.88
CA SER A 197 -18.25 -6.73 -1.99
C SER A 197 -16.80 -7.18 -1.82
N VAL A 198 -16.63 -8.34 -1.18
CA VAL A 198 -15.33 -8.96 -0.92
C VAL A 198 -15.24 -10.26 -1.68
N HIS A 199 -14.14 -10.44 -2.42
CA HIS A 199 -13.80 -11.68 -3.11
C HIS A 199 -12.63 -12.33 -2.37
N ASP A 200 -12.86 -13.50 -1.79
CA ASP A 200 -11.86 -14.25 -1.01
C ASP A 200 -10.97 -15.18 -1.85
N GLY A 201 -11.17 -15.18 -3.17
CA GLY A 201 -10.48 -16.09 -4.10
C GLY A 201 -11.17 -17.44 -4.27
N GLY A 202 -12.20 -17.75 -3.48
CA GLY A 202 -13.01 -18.98 -3.59
C GLY A 202 -14.16 -18.91 -4.58
N GLY A 203 -14.30 -17.80 -5.31
CA GLY A 203 -15.29 -17.63 -6.39
C GLY A 203 -16.62 -17.02 -5.95
N THR A 204 -16.91 -16.91 -4.67
CA THR A 204 -18.13 -16.27 -4.18
C THR A 204 -17.82 -14.87 -3.63
N ALA A 205 -18.53 -13.86 -4.16
CA ALA A 205 -18.46 -12.52 -3.62
C ALA A 205 -19.39 -12.41 -2.39
N LEU A 206 -18.87 -11.90 -1.29
CA LEU A 206 -19.64 -11.58 -0.10
C LEU A 206 -19.96 -10.09 -0.08
N SER A 207 -21.22 -9.72 -0.29
CA SER A 207 -21.68 -8.33 -0.30
C SER A 207 -22.17 -7.88 1.08
N GLY A 208 -21.89 -6.63 1.42
CA GLY A 208 -22.30 -6.03 2.69
C GLY A 208 -21.90 -4.56 2.77
N THR A 209 -21.75 -4.07 3.99
CA THR A 209 -21.28 -2.69 4.22
C THR A 209 -20.01 -2.70 5.09
N TYR A 210 -19.11 -1.76 4.80
CA TYR A 210 -17.91 -1.54 5.60
C TYR A 210 -18.27 -1.21 7.06
N ASP A 211 -17.77 -1.99 8.01
CA ASP A 211 -17.99 -1.83 9.46
C ASP A 211 -16.66 -1.60 10.22
N GLY A 212 -15.63 -1.13 9.51
CA GLY A 212 -14.32 -0.87 10.08
C GLY A 212 -13.34 -2.03 9.96
N LEU A 213 -12.33 -2.03 10.82
CA LEU A 213 -11.29 -3.04 10.90
C LEU A 213 -11.20 -3.60 12.32
N THR A 214 -10.72 -4.83 12.45
CA THR A 214 -10.25 -5.40 13.71
C THR A 214 -8.90 -4.79 14.13
N ASP A 215 -8.44 -5.07 15.35
CA ASP A 215 -7.16 -4.54 15.85
C ASP A 215 -5.95 -5.08 15.08
N ASP A 216 -6.05 -6.28 14.52
CA ASP A 216 -5.04 -6.92 13.67
C ASP A 216 -5.18 -6.55 12.17
N GLY A 217 -6.15 -5.67 11.84
CA GLY A 217 -6.32 -5.11 10.50
C GLY A 217 -7.20 -5.91 9.55
N ALA A 218 -7.90 -6.93 10.02
CA ALA A 218 -8.89 -7.62 9.20
C ALA A 218 -10.11 -6.71 8.94
N LEU A 219 -10.70 -6.84 7.74
CA LEU A 219 -11.90 -6.09 7.37
C LEU A 219 -13.13 -6.64 8.11
N ARG A 220 -13.92 -5.75 8.67
CA ARG A 220 -15.25 -6.06 9.22
C ARG A 220 -16.31 -5.70 8.18
N LEU A 221 -17.03 -6.69 7.73
CA LEU A 221 -18.12 -6.58 6.77
C LEU A 221 -19.45 -6.85 7.49
N ARG A 222 -20.33 -5.87 7.52
CA ARG A 222 -21.70 -6.05 8.04
C ARG A 222 -22.58 -6.60 6.93
N LEU A 223 -23.14 -7.78 7.17
CA LEU A 223 -24.00 -8.46 6.22
C LEU A 223 -25.45 -7.96 6.29
N PRO A 224 -26.30 -8.26 5.27
CA PRO A 224 -27.69 -7.82 5.23
C PRO A 224 -28.55 -8.33 6.39
N ASP A 225 -28.19 -9.48 6.99
CA ASP A 225 -28.85 -10.05 8.18
C ASP A 225 -28.46 -9.37 9.48
N GLY A 226 -27.57 -8.34 9.43
CA GLY A 226 -27.09 -7.60 10.59
C GLY A 226 -25.89 -8.23 11.28
N THR A 227 -25.44 -9.41 10.88
CA THR A 227 -24.21 -10.03 11.41
C THR A 227 -22.96 -9.35 10.86
N THR A 228 -21.84 -9.45 11.58
CA THR A 228 -20.54 -8.96 11.11
C THR A 228 -19.64 -10.13 10.78
N HIS A 229 -19.15 -10.15 9.54
CA HIS A 229 -18.16 -11.12 9.06
C HIS A 229 -16.76 -10.49 9.05
N THR A 230 -15.75 -11.22 9.56
CA THR A 230 -14.36 -10.77 9.58
C THR A 230 -13.62 -11.40 8.40
N VAL A 231 -12.99 -10.55 7.58
CA VAL A 231 -12.25 -10.95 6.37
C VAL A 231 -10.78 -10.66 6.58
N HIS A 232 -9.94 -11.70 6.62
CA HIS A 232 -8.48 -11.56 6.82
C HIS A 232 -7.73 -11.34 5.51
N ALA A 233 -8.25 -11.83 4.39
CA ALA A 233 -7.66 -11.66 3.05
C ALA A 233 -8.76 -11.58 2.00
N GLY A 234 -8.53 -10.84 0.93
CA GLY A 234 -9.47 -10.71 -0.18
C GLY A 234 -9.25 -9.42 -0.97
N ASP A 235 -10.01 -9.27 -2.03
CA ASP A 235 -10.11 -8.04 -2.80
C ASP A 235 -11.47 -7.39 -2.56
N VAL A 236 -11.46 -6.08 -2.37
CA VAL A 236 -12.66 -5.30 -2.14
C VAL A 236 -13.05 -4.57 -3.42
N THR A 237 -14.31 -4.69 -3.81
CA THR A 237 -14.94 -3.86 -4.83
C THR A 237 -15.95 -2.93 -4.15
N LEU A 238 -15.86 -1.63 -4.44
CA LEU A 238 -16.83 -0.65 -3.98
C LEU A 238 -18.05 -0.70 -4.90
N GLU A 239 -19.24 -0.81 -4.33
CA GLU A 239 -20.47 -0.78 -5.10
C GLU A 239 -20.88 0.69 -5.34
N GLU A 240 -20.98 1.08 -6.61
CA GLU A 240 -21.52 2.40 -6.97
C GLU A 240 -23.03 2.42 -6.61
N ARG A 241 -23.46 3.46 -5.90
CA ARG A 241 -24.90 3.71 -5.66
C ARG A 241 -25.55 4.30 -6.87
#